data_f171169656c0b4087c824b55e74770c6
#
_entry.id   f171169656c0b4087c824b55e74770c6
#
_cell.length_a   1.000
_cell.length_b   1.000
_cell.length_c   1.000
_cell.angle_alpha   90.00
_cell.angle_beta   90.00
_cell.angle_gamma   90.00
#
_symmetry.space_group_name_H-M   'P 1'
#
loop_
_entity.id
_entity.type
_entity.pdbx_description
1 polymer ?
#
loop_
_entity_poly.entity_id
_entity_poly.type
_entity_poly.pdbx_seq_one_letter_code
_entity_poly.pdbx_strand_id
1 'polypeptide(L)'
;DFVFKAVFENSFDTIIEFLTAMRELGIKPEHECFDAGHVANLDPLLDMGLLEEPLQISLVIGVNGGIRPNARNVALMSEQIPGGAEGLNQWQLIGISRDQWRLIGAALALGGNVRAGLEDNLYLPNGEMAKSNGELIAKARQMSEDVGRRPATVAEAREMLGVPKRDEPTRREVLSHPIETTEAANE
;
A
#
# COMPACT_ATOMS: atom_id res chain seq x y z
N ASP A 1 -2.72 18.03 -9.55
CA ASP A 1 -1.24 17.99 -9.58
C ASP A 1 -0.70 18.24 -8.18
N PHE A 2 -0.27 17.18 -7.51
CA PHE A 2 0.49 17.30 -6.27
C PHE A 2 1.89 17.81 -6.64
N VAL A 3 2.07 19.11 -6.63
CA VAL A 3 3.39 19.71 -6.76
C VAL A 3 3.97 19.87 -5.38
N PHE A 4 4.75 18.89 -4.94
CA PHE A 4 5.51 19.00 -3.71
C PHE A 4 6.61 20.07 -3.91
N LYS A 5 6.50 21.15 -3.15
CA LYS A 5 7.54 22.20 -3.12
C LYS A 5 8.66 21.89 -2.12
N ALA A 6 8.55 20.76 -1.43
CA ALA A 6 9.48 20.32 -0.40
C ALA A 6 9.81 18.84 -0.57
N VAL A 7 10.90 18.42 0.04
CA VAL A 7 11.24 17.00 0.16
C VAL A 7 10.24 16.34 1.10
N PHE A 8 9.64 15.21 0.68
CA PHE A 8 8.87 14.35 1.56
C PHE A 8 9.87 13.41 2.25
N GLU A 9 10.32 13.82 3.43
CA GLU A 9 11.43 13.19 4.12
C GLU A 9 10.94 12.05 5.01
N ASN A 10 11.53 10.86 4.78
CA ASN A 10 11.42 9.70 5.65
C ASN A 10 12.84 9.14 5.79
N SER A 11 13.58 9.64 6.78
CA SER A 11 14.92 9.13 7.06
C SER A 11 14.85 7.68 7.55
N PHE A 12 15.94 6.92 7.39
CA PHE A 12 15.98 5.54 7.86
C PHE A 12 15.76 5.45 9.38
N ASP A 13 16.27 6.42 10.14
CA ASP A 13 16.05 6.50 11.58
C ASP A 13 14.57 6.72 11.92
N THR A 14 13.89 7.62 11.20
CA THR A 14 12.44 7.85 11.38
C THR A 14 11.62 6.60 11.07
N ILE A 15 12.00 5.85 10.03
CA ILE A 15 11.36 4.57 9.69
C ILE A 15 11.54 3.57 10.83
N ILE A 16 12.74 3.45 11.40
CA ILE A 16 13.03 2.58 12.55
C ILE A 16 12.16 2.97 13.77
N GLU A 17 12.05 4.25 14.06
CA GLU A 17 11.20 4.76 15.16
C GLU A 17 9.73 4.37 14.96
N PHE A 18 9.17 4.58 13.76
CA PHE A 18 7.79 4.20 13.46
C PHE A 18 7.56 2.69 13.55
N LEU A 19 8.46 1.88 12.97
CA LEU A 19 8.33 0.42 13.02
C LEU A 19 8.43 -0.10 14.45
N THR A 20 9.31 0.48 15.27
CA THR A 20 9.41 0.14 16.70
C THR A 20 8.10 0.43 17.42
N ALA A 21 7.55 1.63 17.27
CA ALA A 21 6.28 2.00 17.89
C ALA A 21 5.09 1.15 17.38
N MET A 22 5.02 0.88 16.07
CA MET A 22 3.99 0.01 15.50
C MET A 22 4.04 -1.41 16.09
N ARG A 23 5.24 -1.97 16.23
CA ARG A 23 5.43 -3.29 16.83
C ARG A 23 4.98 -3.33 18.29
N GLU A 24 5.33 -2.33 19.08
CA GLU A 24 4.90 -2.21 20.49
C GLU A 24 3.37 -2.12 20.62
N LEU A 25 2.71 -1.47 19.67
CA LEU A 25 1.26 -1.32 19.61
C LEU A 25 0.53 -2.46 18.92
N GLY A 26 1.23 -3.48 18.40
CA GLY A 26 0.64 -4.57 17.63
C GLY A 26 0.02 -4.11 16.31
N ILE A 27 0.56 -3.05 15.69
CA ILE A 27 0.11 -2.52 14.40
C ILE A 27 0.99 -3.11 13.30
N LYS A 28 0.35 -3.73 12.31
CA LYS A 28 1.05 -4.22 11.12
C LYS A 28 1.24 -3.07 10.13
N PRO A 29 2.49 -2.77 9.71
CA PRO A 29 2.76 -1.71 8.75
C PRO A 29 2.42 -2.14 7.33
N GLU A 30 2.05 -1.17 6.49
CA GLU A 30 2.09 -1.24 5.04
C GLU A 30 3.26 -0.38 4.56
N HIS A 31 4.06 -0.92 3.63
CA HIS A 31 5.28 -0.27 3.15
C HIS A 31 5.04 0.31 1.76
N GLU A 32 4.91 1.62 1.66
CA GLU A 32 4.81 2.32 0.37
C GLU A 32 6.21 2.56 -0.22
N CYS A 33 6.49 1.93 -1.35
CA CYS A 33 7.76 2.00 -2.07
C CYS A 33 7.57 2.74 -3.40
N PHE A 34 8.25 3.88 -3.55
CA PHE A 34 8.15 4.77 -4.71
C PHE A 34 9.26 4.56 -5.74
N ASP A 35 10.27 3.79 -5.38
CA ASP A 35 11.41 3.45 -6.21
C ASP A 35 12.00 2.08 -5.80
N ALA A 36 12.80 1.49 -6.67
CA ALA A 36 13.46 0.22 -6.41
C ALA A 36 14.35 0.25 -5.15
N GLY A 37 15.01 1.38 -4.89
CA GLY A 37 15.80 1.57 -3.68
C GLY A 37 14.98 1.52 -2.39
N HIS A 38 13.70 1.91 -2.43
CA HIS A 38 12.82 1.79 -1.26
C HIS A 38 12.47 0.32 -0.99
N VAL A 39 12.27 -0.49 -2.04
CA VAL A 39 12.04 -1.94 -1.89
C VAL A 39 13.26 -2.61 -1.27
N ALA A 40 14.47 -2.28 -1.76
CA ALA A 40 15.73 -2.82 -1.23
C ALA A 40 15.98 -2.47 0.25
N ASN A 41 15.40 -1.39 0.75
CA ASN A 41 15.51 -1.02 2.17
C ASN A 41 14.70 -1.93 3.11
N LEU A 42 13.84 -2.80 2.59
CA LEU A 42 13.09 -3.76 3.41
C LEU A 42 13.99 -4.87 3.96
N ASP A 43 15.01 -5.31 3.19
CA ASP A 43 15.92 -6.37 3.63
C ASP A 43 16.67 -6.01 4.92
N PRO A 44 17.37 -4.86 5.06
CA PRO A 44 18.02 -4.50 6.30
C PRO A 44 17.05 -4.32 7.48
N LEU A 45 15.80 -3.92 7.23
CA LEU A 45 14.77 -3.82 8.29
C LEU A 45 14.30 -5.20 8.77
N LEU A 46 14.24 -6.19 7.87
CA LEU A 46 14.02 -7.59 8.21
C LEU A 46 15.18 -8.16 9.02
N ASP A 47 16.43 -7.94 8.57
CA ASP A 47 17.65 -8.38 9.25
C ASP A 47 17.77 -7.82 10.67
N MET A 48 17.28 -6.59 10.88
CA MET A 48 17.20 -5.96 12.20
C MET A 48 16.06 -6.51 13.08
N GLY A 49 15.21 -7.39 12.57
CA GLY A 49 14.05 -7.92 13.26
C GLY A 49 12.95 -6.88 13.55
N LEU A 50 12.91 -5.80 12.77
CA LEU A 50 11.89 -4.75 12.89
C LEU A 50 10.62 -5.05 12.11
N LEU A 51 10.71 -5.94 11.12
CA LEU A 51 9.61 -6.38 10.28
C LEU A 51 9.31 -7.86 10.49
N GLU A 52 8.03 -8.22 10.39
CA GLU A 52 7.55 -9.60 10.46
C GLU A 52 6.78 -9.96 9.20
N GLU A 53 7.17 -11.06 8.56
CA GLU A 53 6.48 -11.60 7.39
C GLU A 53 5.11 -12.24 7.77
N PRO A 54 4.14 -12.23 6.85
CA PRO A 54 4.19 -11.68 5.51
C PRO A 54 4.16 -10.15 5.52
N LEU A 55 5.02 -9.51 4.73
CA LEU A 55 4.98 -8.05 4.56
C LEU A 55 3.78 -7.65 3.67
N GLN A 56 3.29 -6.43 3.87
CA GLN A 56 2.37 -5.76 2.94
C GLN A 56 3.12 -4.62 2.27
N ILE A 57 3.33 -4.72 0.96
CA ILE A 57 4.17 -3.80 0.19
C ILE A 57 3.33 -3.14 -0.90
N SER A 58 3.37 -1.82 -0.95
CA SER A 58 2.69 -1.02 -1.97
C SER A 58 3.70 -0.39 -2.91
N LEU A 59 3.71 -0.85 -4.16
CA LEU A 59 4.52 -0.27 -5.23
C LEU A 59 3.79 0.94 -5.79
N VAL A 60 4.18 2.15 -5.36
CA VAL A 60 3.55 3.41 -5.76
C VAL A 60 4.27 3.98 -6.97
N ILE A 61 3.62 3.95 -8.12
CA ILE A 61 4.26 4.28 -9.40
C ILE A 61 3.54 5.44 -10.09
N GLY A 62 4.30 6.45 -10.48
CA GLY A 62 3.80 7.63 -11.19
C GLY A 62 3.78 8.93 -10.39
N VAL A 63 4.35 8.92 -9.19
CA VAL A 63 4.58 10.12 -8.38
C VAL A 63 5.84 10.85 -8.86
N ASN A 64 5.85 12.18 -8.82
CA ASN A 64 7.04 12.97 -9.10
C ASN A 64 8.15 12.64 -8.09
N GLY A 65 9.34 12.34 -8.61
CA GLY A 65 10.49 11.92 -7.80
C GLY A 65 10.61 10.40 -7.61
N GLY A 66 9.57 9.63 -7.90
CA GLY A 66 9.59 8.17 -7.91
C GLY A 66 9.91 7.56 -9.27
N ILE A 67 9.84 6.23 -9.35
CA ILE A 67 10.10 5.48 -10.58
C ILE A 67 9.07 5.78 -11.68
N ARG A 68 9.50 5.75 -12.93
CA ARG A 68 8.64 6.05 -14.09
C ARG A 68 7.51 5.04 -14.26
N PRO A 69 6.27 5.50 -14.62
CA PRO A 69 5.11 4.62 -14.79
C PRO A 69 5.17 3.82 -16.10
N ASN A 70 5.65 2.58 -16.01
CA ASN A 70 5.62 1.59 -17.08
C ASN A 70 5.66 0.17 -16.52
N ALA A 71 5.21 -0.82 -17.33
CA ALA A 71 5.11 -2.22 -16.92
C ALA A 71 6.47 -2.86 -16.55
N ARG A 72 7.58 -2.43 -17.16
CA ARG A 72 8.92 -2.95 -16.84
C ARG A 72 9.32 -2.58 -15.42
N ASN A 73 8.98 -1.37 -14.98
CA ASN A 73 9.28 -0.92 -13.63
C ASN A 73 8.39 -1.60 -12.58
N VAL A 74 7.15 -1.98 -12.94
CA VAL A 74 6.33 -2.84 -12.06
C VAL A 74 7.02 -4.18 -11.87
N ALA A 75 7.46 -4.84 -12.95
CA ALA A 75 8.18 -6.10 -12.87
C ALA A 75 9.50 -5.96 -12.10
N LEU A 76 10.30 -4.94 -12.42
CA LEU A 76 11.56 -4.67 -11.72
C LEU A 76 11.37 -4.55 -10.21
N MET A 77 10.40 -3.75 -9.77
CA MET A 77 10.17 -3.56 -8.34
C MET A 77 9.59 -4.80 -7.67
N SER A 78 8.69 -5.53 -8.33
CA SER A 78 8.11 -6.75 -7.77
C SER A 78 9.13 -7.88 -7.61
N GLU A 79 10.11 -7.99 -8.53
CA GLU A 79 11.19 -8.97 -8.44
C GLU A 79 12.17 -8.69 -7.28
N GLN A 80 12.25 -7.43 -6.81
CA GLN A 80 13.12 -7.03 -5.71
C GLN A 80 12.47 -7.16 -4.33
N ILE A 81 11.21 -7.55 -4.25
CA ILE A 81 10.54 -7.80 -2.98
C ILE A 81 11.26 -8.94 -2.24
N PRO A 82 11.52 -8.82 -0.93
CA PRO A 82 12.09 -9.91 -0.14
C PRO A 82 11.35 -11.22 -0.38
N GLY A 83 12.07 -12.27 -0.79
CA GLY A 83 11.47 -13.55 -1.19
C GLY A 83 10.89 -13.60 -2.61
N GLY A 84 10.96 -12.50 -3.36
CA GLY A 84 10.47 -12.39 -4.75
C GLY A 84 8.97 -12.17 -4.87
N ALA A 85 8.52 -11.87 -6.09
CA ALA A 85 7.12 -11.52 -6.40
C ALA A 85 6.08 -12.62 -6.09
N GLU A 86 6.51 -13.88 -6.07
CA GLU A 86 5.67 -15.06 -5.77
C GLU A 86 5.91 -15.63 -4.38
N GLY A 87 6.65 -14.89 -3.54
CA GLY A 87 6.99 -15.29 -2.18
C GLY A 87 5.82 -15.16 -1.18
N LEU A 88 6.17 -15.26 0.10
CA LEU A 88 5.20 -15.12 1.19
C LEU A 88 4.63 -13.71 1.30
N ASN A 89 5.43 -12.70 0.95
CA ASN A 89 5.09 -11.30 1.09
C ASN A 89 4.04 -10.87 0.07
N GLN A 90 3.05 -10.11 0.54
CA GLN A 90 1.97 -9.62 -0.30
C GLN A 90 2.32 -8.23 -0.85
N TRP A 91 2.14 -8.05 -2.15
CA TRP A 91 2.36 -6.76 -2.76
C TRP A 91 1.17 -6.30 -3.58
N GLN A 92 1.01 -4.99 -3.68
CA GLN A 92 0.01 -4.35 -4.52
C GLN A 92 0.63 -3.21 -5.32
N LEU A 93 -0.02 -2.87 -6.41
CA LEU A 93 0.29 -1.69 -7.19
C LEU A 93 -0.66 -0.55 -6.82
N ILE A 94 -0.08 0.64 -6.64
CA ILE A 94 -0.76 1.93 -6.59
C ILE A 94 -0.30 2.74 -7.81
N GLY A 95 -1.14 2.82 -8.83
CA GLY A 95 -0.84 3.58 -10.04
C GLY A 95 -1.43 4.98 -9.98
N ILE A 96 -0.60 6.01 -10.19
CA ILE A 96 -1.04 7.39 -10.08
C ILE A 96 -1.49 7.95 -11.44
N SER A 97 -2.66 8.62 -11.43
CA SER A 97 -3.22 9.35 -12.56
C SER A 97 -3.50 8.45 -13.79
N ARG A 98 -3.34 8.98 -15.00
CA ARG A 98 -3.71 8.36 -16.29
C ARG A 98 -3.06 7.00 -16.58
N ASP A 99 -1.96 6.67 -15.94
CA ASP A 99 -1.24 5.41 -16.15
C ASP A 99 -1.77 4.25 -15.29
N GLN A 100 -2.64 4.54 -14.30
CA GLN A 100 -3.15 3.57 -13.33
C GLN A 100 -3.64 2.27 -13.98
N TRP A 101 -4.53 2.36 -14.97
CA TRP A 101 -5.17 1.18 -15.54
C TRP A 101 -4.21 0.25 -16.29
N ARG A 102 -3.21 0.81 -16.96
CA ARG A 102 -2.17 0.01 -17.63
C ARG A 102 -1.24 -0.66 -16.63
N LEU A 103 -0.93 0.04 -15.56
CA LEU A 103 -0.10 -0.49 -14.47
C LEU A 103 -0.85 -1.57 -13.68
N ILE A 104 -2.15 -1.39 -13.41
CA ILE A 104 -3.03 -2.41 -12.81
C ILE A 104 -3.01 -3.69 -13.66
N GLY A 105 -3.15 -3.57 -15.00
CA GLY A 105 -3.07 -4.73 -15.88
C GLY A 105 -1.73 -5.46 -15.78
N ALA A 106 -0.61 -4.74 -15.69
CA ALA A 106 0.71 -5.33 -15.48
C ALA A 106 0.83 -6.02 -14.12
N ALA A 107 0.38 -5.39 -13.05
CA ALA A 107 0.43 -5.97 -11.71
C ALA A 107 -0.41 -7.25 -11.61
N LEU A 108 -1.62 -7.25 -12.16
CA LEU A 108 -2.50 -8.42 -12.18
C LEU A 108 -1.87 -9.59 -12.92
N ALA A 109 -1.20 -9.33 -14.05
CA ALA A 109 -0.49 -10.37 -14.83
C ALA A 109 0.73 -10.93 -14.10
N LEU A 110 1.37 -10.14 -13.23
CA LEU A 110 2.52 -10.52 -12.41
C LEU A 110 2.13 -11.13 -11.04
N GLY A 111 0.85 -11.38 -10.78
CA GLY A 111 0.39 -11.96 -9.52
C GLY A 111 0.14 -10.95 -8.39
N GLY A 112 0.43 -9.67 -8.59
CA GLY A 112 0.23 -8.62 -7.60
C GLY A 112 -1.23 -8.28 -7.33
N ASN A 113 -1.49 -7.66 -6.19
CA ASN A 113 -2.77 -7.05 -5.86
C ASN A 113 -2.82 -5.61 -6.39
N VAL A 114 -3.95 -4.93 -6.27
CA VAL A 114 -4.12 -3.58 -6.80
C VAL A 114 -4.93 -2.71 -5.85
N ARG A 115 -4.57 -1.43 -5.81
CA ARG A 115 -5.36 -0.36 -5.20
C ARG A 115 -5.88 0.57 -6.30
N ALA A 116 -7.15 0.98 -6.19
CA ALA A 116 -7.76 2.00 -7.04
C ALA A 116 -8.69 2.88 -6.22
N GLY A 117 -8.61 4.19 -6.42
CA GLY A 117 -9.44 5.16 -5.72
C GLY A 117 -9.25 6.58 -6.26
N LEU A 118 -10.14 7.49 -5.88
CA LEU A 118 -10.15 8.88 -6.33
C LEU A 118 -8.94 9.69 -5.85
N GLU A 119 -8.25 9.21 -4.81
CA GLU A 119 -6.98 9.79 -4.38
C GLU A 119 -5.89 9.59 -5.46
N ASP A 120 -5.87 8.42 -6.09
CA ASP A 120 -4.81 8.02 -7.02
C ASP A 120 -5.13 8.42 -8.46
N ASN A 121 -6.41 8.34 -8.86
CA ASN A 121 -6.86 8.64 -10.21
C ASN A 121 -8.37 8.95 -10.24
N LEU A 122 -8.74 9.97 -11.01
CA LEU A 122 -10.12 10.43 -11.12
C LEU A 122 -10.89 9.79 -12.29
N TYR A 123 -10.22 9.06 -13.20
CA TYR A 123 -10.82 8.67 -14.49
C TYR A 123 -10.87 7.16 -14.67
N LEU A 124 -11.95 6.71 -15.30
CA LEU A 124 -12.08 5.36 -15.85
C LEU A 124 -11.17 5.19 -17.09
N PRO A 125 -10.91 3.94 -17.57
CA PRO A 125 -10.04 3.70 -18.73
C PRO A 125 -10.50 4.39 -20.01
N ASN A 126 -11.79 4.66 -20.16
CA ASN A 126 -12.37 5.34 -21.31
C ASN A 126 -12.22 6.87 -21.26
N GLY A 127 -11.62 7.42 -20.18
CA GLY A 127 -11.43 8.85 -19.98
C GLY A 127 -12.61 9.57 -19.32
N GLU A 128 -13.67 8.87 -18.97
CA GLU A 128 -14.77 9.44 -18.19
C GLU A 128 -14.39 9.59 -16.73
N MET A 129 -14.81 10.69 -16.11
CA MET A 129 -14.59 10.91 -14.69
C MET A 129 -15.45 9.95 -13.87
N ALA A 130 -14.84 9.20 -12.98
CA ALA A 130 -15.51 8.32 -12.05
C ALA A 130 -16.36 9.12 -11.05
N LYS A 131 -17.55 8.65 -10.74
CA LYS A 131 -18.49 9.29 -9.80
C LYS A 131 -18.20 8.89 -8.36
N SER A 132 -17.45 7.81 -8.14
CA SER A 132 -17.15 7.29 -6.81
C SER A 132 -15.96 6.33 -6.83
N ASN A 133 -15.40 6.07 -5.64
CA ASN A 133 -14.44 4.98 -5.45
C ASN A 133 -15.02 3.62 -5.90
N GLY A 134 -16.34 3.42 -5.71
CA GLY A 134 -17.01 2.18 -6.09
C GLY A 134 -16.90 1.87 -7.59
N GLU A 135 -16.98 2.88 -8.47
CA GLU A 135 -16.82 2.68 -9.92
C GLU A 135 -15.38 2.25 -10.27
N LEU A 136 -14.37 2.87 -9.63
CA LEU A 136 -12.97 2.50 -9.85
C LEU A 136 -12.69 1.08 -9.35
N ILE A 137 -13.21 0.73 -8.19
CA ILE A 137 -13.07 -0.62 -7.60
C ILE A 137 -13.82 -1.66 -8.45
N ALA A 138 -15.01 -1.35 -8.93
CA ALA A 138 -15.75 -2.25 -9.84
C ALA A 138 -14.96 -2.51 -11.12
N LYS A 139 -14.29 -1.48 -11.67
CA LYS A 139 -13.42 -1.65 -12.84
C LYS A 139 -12.18 -2.48 -12.53
N ALA A 140 -11.51 -2.23 -11.42
CA ALA A 140 -10.35 -3.03 -11.00
C ALA A 140 -10.73 -4.51 -10.76
N ARG A 141 -11.88 -4.76 -10.14
CA ARG A 141 -12.45 -6.10 -9.99
C ARG A 141 -12.67 -6.78 -11.34
N GLN A 142 -13.32 -6.10 -12.28
CA GLN A 142 -13.55 -6.63 -13.63
C GLN A 142 -12.24 -7.04 -14.31
N MET A 143 -11.20 -6.18 -14.22
CA MET A 143 -9.88 -6.49 -14.78
C MET A 143 -9.24 -7.71 -14.11
N SER A 144 -9.43 -7.90 -12.80
CA SER A 144 -8.96 -9.10 -12.10
C SER A 144 -9.66 -10.35 -12.59
N GLU A 145 -10.98 -10.30 -12.80
CA GLU A 145 -11.78 -11.40 -13.33
C GLU A 145 -11.42 -11.73 -14.78
N ASP A 146 -11.15 -10.72 -15.62
CA ASP A 146 -10.73 -10.87 -17.01
C ASP A 146 -9.39 -11.63 -17.17
N VAL A 147 -8.50 -11.54 -16.17
CA VAL A 147 -7.24 -12.33 -16.14
C VAL A 147 -7.36 -13.63 -15.33
N GLY A 148 -8.58 -14.07 -15.02
CA GLY A 148 -8.84 -15.34 -14.33
C GLY A 148 -8.61 -15.32 -12.82
N ARG A 149 -8.52 -14.13 -12.20
CA ARG A 149 -8.38 -13.95 -10.76
C ARG A 149 -9.70 -13.48 -10.14
N ARG A 150 -9.81 -13.55 -8.83
CA ARG A 150 -10.94 -12.99 -8.08
C ARG A 150 -10.47 -12.16 -6.89
N PRO A 151 -11.25 -11.19 -6.43
CA PRO A 151 -10.99 -10.56 -5.15
C PRO A 151 -11.03 -11.57 -4.01
N ALA A 152 -10.12 -11.44 -3.06
CA ALA A 152 -10.17 -12.18 -1.82
C ALA A 152 -11.35 -11.70 -0.96
N THR A 153 -11.92 -12.60 -0.18
CA THR A 153 -12.82 -12.21 0.91
C THR A 153 -12.05 -11.50 2.03
N VAL A 154 -12.75 -10.78 2.90
CA VAL A 154 -12.11 -10.12 4.05
C VAL A 154 -11.38 -11.13 4.94
N ALA A 155 -11.91 -12.34 5.13
CA ALA A 155 -11.27 -13.38 5.91
C ALA A 155 -9.97 -13.88 5.25
N GLU A 156 -10.01 -14.18 3.96
CA GLU A 156 -8.82 -14.57 3.17
C GLU A 156 -7.76 -13.47 3.17
N ALA A 157 -8.16 -12.20 2.95
CA ALA A 157 -7.23 -11.08 2.96
C ALA A 157 -6.53 -10.91 4.32
N ARG A 158 -7.27 -11.06 5.43
CA ARG A 158 -6.67 -11.00 6.77
C ARG A 158 -5.66 -12.13 7.00
N GLU A 159 -5.98 -13.35 6.53
CA GLU A 159 -5.08 -14.49 6.61
C GLU A 159 -3.82 -14.28 5.78
N MET A 160 -3.98 -13.89 4.50
CA MET A 160 -2.86 -13.61 3.58
C MET A 160 -1.92 -12.52 4.11
N LEU A 161 -2.47 -11.49 4.76
CA LEU A 161 -1.70 -10.37 5.30
C LEU A 161 -1.22 -10.60 6.73
N GLY A 162 -1.57 -11.69 7.37
CA GLY A 162 -1.24 -11.94 8.77
C GLY A 162 -1.84 -10.89 9.73
N VAL A 163 -2.99 -10.29 9.36
CA VAL A 163 -3.65 -9.28 10.20
C VAL A 163 -4.54 -9.98 11.22
N PRO A 164 -4.27 -9.81 12.54
CA PRO A 164 -5.06 -10.47 13.58
C PRO A 164 -6.52 -10.03 13.53
N LYS A 165 -7.42 -10.96 13.87
CA LYS A 165 -8.80 -10.59 14.17
C LYS A 165 -8.76 -9.70 15.40
N ARG A 166 -9.19 -8.46 15.28
CA ARG A 166 -9.56 -7.68 16.46
C ARG A 166 -10.90 -8.20 16.95
N ASP A 167 -11.00 -8.48 18.24
CA ASP A 167 -12.30 -8.45 18.91
C ASP A 167 -12.82 -7.03 18.66
N GLU A 168 -13.94 -6.89 17.92
CA GLU A 168 -14.47 -5.56 17.61
C GLU A 168 -14.78 -4.88 18.93
N PRO A 169 -14.11 -3.76 19.28
CA PRO A 169 -14.50 -2.98 20.43
C PRO A 169 -15.93 -2.53 20.20
N THR A 170 -16.82 -2.82 21.11
CA THR A 170 -18.20 -2.37 21.01
C THR A 170 -18.18 -0.85 20.83
N ARG A 171 -19.09 -0.32 19.99
CA ARG A 171 -19.22 1.14 19.75
C ARG A 171 -19.22 1.97 21.05
N ARG A 172 -19.56 1.35 22.16
CA ARG A 172 -19.55 1.91 23.51
C ARG A 172 -18.14 2.07 24.08
N GLU A 173 -17.22 1.14 23.81
CA GLU A 173 -15.86 1.20 24.33
C GLU A 173 -15.01 2.24 23.59
N VAL A 174 -15.23 2.40 22.27
CA VAL A 174 -14.57 3.46 21.46
C VAL A 174 -14.97 4.85 21.95
N LEU A 175 -16.22 5.04 22.37
CA LEU A 175 -16.72 6.34 22.85
C LEU A 175 -16.41 6.62 24.32
N SER A 176 -15.93 5.65 25.09
CA SER A 176 -15.61 5.79 26.51
C SER A 176 -14.17 6.18 26.82
N HIS A 177 -13.29 6.21 25.81
CA HIS A 177 -11.94 6.74 25.95
C HIS A 177 -11.96 8.22 25.60
N PRO A 178 -11.84 9.14 26.58
CA PRO A 178 -11.67 10.55 26.27
C PRO A 178 -10.36 10.72 25.51
N ILE A 179 -10.42 11.44 24.39
CA ILE A 179 -9.21 11.92 23.72
C ILE A 179 -8.57 12.89 24.72
N GLU A 180 -7.50 12.47 25.38
CA GLU A 180 -6.67 13.40 26.14
C GLU A 180 -6.06 14.38 25.15
N THR A 181 -6.69 15.53 25.01
CA THR A 181 -6.06 16.68 24.37
C THR A 181 -4.92 17.11 25.28
N THR A 182 -3.70 16.76 24.95
CA THR A 182 -2.51 17.39 25.51
C THR A 182 -2.57 18.87 25.09
N GLU A 183 -3.10 19.72 25.96
CA GLU A 183 -2.83 21.15 25.90
C GLU A 183 -1.32 21.30 26.11
N ALA A 184 -0.64 21.64 25.01
CA ALA A 184 0.77 21.96 25.03
C ALA A 184 0.98 23.12 25.99
N ALA A 185 1.83 22.91 26.98
CA ALA A 185 2.37 23.94 27.84
C ALA A 185 3.02 25.04 26.99
N ASN A 186 2.36 26.19 26.91
CA ASN A 186 3.01 27.46 26.65
C ASN A 186 3.22 28.11 28.01
N GLU A 187 4.43 28.04 28.51
CA GLU A 187 5.08 29.06 29.35
C GLU A 187 6.56 29.15 29.01
#